data_267cf8df2e9eaed2ddd701e6b048d832
#
_entry.id   267cf8df2e9eaed2ddd701e6b048d832
#
_cell.length_a   1.000
_cell.length_b   1.000
_cell.length_c   1.000
_cell.angle_alpha   90.00
_cell.angle_beta   90.00
_cell.angle_gamma   90.00
#
_symmetry.space_group_name_H-M   'P 1'
#
loop_
_entity.id
_entity.type
_entity.pdbx_description
1 polymer ?
#
loop_
_entity_poly.entity_id
_entity_poly.type
_entity_poly.pdbx_seq_one_letter_code
_entity_poly.pdbx_strand_id
1 'polypeptide(L)'
;MVTLAYFILAASASPQVQQLTYGIAKTGQFLFPVMWVMLIQRHRPKVWPWSAKGLLFGIIFGLFVAGIMLLAYRFVLRSAPFFLSAANEIREKIDGIDIGSPTIFAAVGVFYSLIHSLLEEYYWRWFVFGQLSERTSLIKAIVFSSLGFMAHHVLVIGTYFGFLSPITWLFSFGVAIGGGVWAWLYHRTGSLLGPWTSHLLVDAAIFAIGYQIAFQIPTN
;
A
#
# COMPACT_ATOMS: atom_id res chain seq x y z
N MET A 1 -2.72 1.11 12.77
CA MET A 1 -3.56 1.99 13.62
C MET A 1 -4.69 2.64 12.81
N VAL A 2 -4.39 3.42 11.74
CA VAL A 2 -5.41 4.16 10.96
C VAL A 2 -6.43 3.24 10.30
N THR A 3 -5.98 2.17 9.62
CA THR A 3 -6.85 1.18 8.99
C THR A 3 -7.78 0.54 10.02
N LEU A 4 -7.27 0.24 11.21
CA LEU A 4 -8.04 -0.30 12.32
C LEU A 4 -9.08 0.69 12.84
N ALA A 5 -8.70 1.97 12.98
CA ALA A 5 -9.63 3.03 13.38
C ALA A 5 -10.76 3.21 12.37
N TYR A 6 -10.45 3.21 11.08
CA TYR A 6 -11.44 3.37 10.01
C TYR A 6 -12.37 2.16 9.88
N PHE A 7 -11.83 0.94 9.78
CA PHE A 7 -12.64 -0.24 9.51
C PHE A 7 -13.33 -0.84 10.74
N ILE A 8 -12.85 -0.58 11.95
CA ILE A 8 -13.39 -1.16 13.18
C ILE A 8 -14.12 -0.13 14.04
N LEU A 9 -13.50 1.02 14.31
CA LEU A 9 -14.05 2.01 15.24
C LEU A 9 -15.09 2.94 14.57
N ALA A 10 -14.90 3.25 13.29
CA ALA A 10 -15.80 4.15 12.56
C ALA A 10 -16.82 3.42 11.66
N ALA A 11 -16.80 2.08 11.61
CA ALA A 11 -17.65 1.30 10.71
C ALA A 11 -19.17 1.55 10.86
N SER A 12 -19.62 1.90 12.07
CA SER A 12 -21.03 2.20 12.39
C SER A 12 -21.36 3.70 12.41
N ALA A 13 -20.37 4.57 12.14
CA ALA A 13 -20.56 6.02 12.19
C ALA A 13 -21.08 6.59 10.85
N SER A 14 -21.56 7.83 10.86
CA SER A 14 -21.96 8.51 9.64
C SER A 14 -20.78 8.68 8.67
N PRO A 15 -21.01 8.79 7.34
CA PRO A 15 -19.93 8.97 6.36
C PRO A 15 -19.00 10.15 6.67
N GLN A 16 -19.54 11.26 7.17
CA GLN A 16 -18.74 12.43 7.56
C GLN A 16 -17.81 12.12 8.73
N VAL A 17 -18.29 11.40 9.74
CA VAL A 17 -17.48 10.98 10.89
C VAL A 17 -16.39 9.99 10.46
N GLN A 18 -16.71 9.08 9.55
CA GLN A 18 -15.72 8.15 8.97
C GLN A 18 -14.62 8.90 8.23
N GLN A 19 -14.97 9.84 7.36
CA GLN A 19 -14.00 10.65 6.60
C GLN A 19 -13.13 11.50 7.53
N LEU A 20 -13.73 12.15 8.53
CA LEU A 20 -12.99 12.95 9.50
C LEU A 20 -12.02 12.10 10.32
N THR A 21 -12.49 10.96 10.82
CA THR A 21 -11.66 10.01 11.59
C THR A 21 -10.49 9.50 10.76
N TYR A 22 -10.75 9.15 9.50
CA TYR A 22 -9.71 8.72 8.57
C TYR A 22 -8.68 9.83 8.33
N GLY A 23 -9.13 11.06 8.05
CA GLY A 23 -8.25 12.21 7.80
C GLY A 23 -7.36 12.53 9.01
N ILE A 24 -7.94 12.60 10.22
CA ILE A 24 -7.19 12.84 11.46
C ILE A 24 -6.17 11.72 11.71
N ALA A 25 -6.61 10.47 11.57
CA ALA A 25 -5.74 9.32 11.83
C ALA A 25 -4.60 9.21 10.80
N LYS A 26 -4.85 9.50 9.50
CA LYS A 26 -3.80 9.56 8.46
C LYS A 26 -2.83 10.71 8.69
N THR A 27 -3.34 11.89 9.02
CA THR A 27 -2.49 13.05 9.36
C THR A 27 -1.59 12.73 10.56
N GLY A 28 -2.14 12.18 11.63
CA GLY A 28 -1.36 11.74 12.79
C GLY A 28 -0.33 10.67 12.43
N GLN A 29 -0.70 9.68 11.60
CA GLN A 29 0.21 8.64 11.15
C GLN A 29 1.44 9.21 10.44
N PHE A 30 1.26 10.17 9.53
CA PHE A 30 2.36 10.68 8.74
C PHE A 30 3.12 11.83 9.42
N LEU A 31 2.52 12.56 10.35
CA LEU A 31 3.23 13.55 11.18
C LEU A 31 4.05 12.90 12.30
N PHE A 32 3.58 11.79 12.85
CA PHE A 32 4.22 11.11 13.98
C PHE A 32 5.72 10.80 13.77
N PRO A 33 6.18 10.26 12.64
CA PRO A 33 7.61 9.99 12.42
C PRO A 33 8.49 11.23 12.52
N VAL A 34 8.08 12.35 11.89
CA VAL A 34 8.83 13.60 11.96
C VAL A 34 8.84 14.14 13.38
N MET A 35 7.68 14.17 14.04
CA MET A 35 7.59 14.62 15.44
C MET A 35 8.46 13.77 16.37
N TRP A 36 8.44 12.46 16.19
CA TRP A 36 9.29 11.53 16.96
C TRP A 36 10.78 11.84 16.79
N VAL A 37 11.24 11.95 15.55
CA VAL A 37 12.65 12.20 15.23
C VAL A 37 13.09 13.58 15.74
N MET A 38 12.25 14.61 15.56
CA MET A 38 12.61 15.98 15.97
C MET A 38 12.48 16.21 17.47
N LEU A 39 11.41 15.74 18.12
CA LEU A 39 11.12 16.06 19.52
C LEU A 39 11.72 15.06 20.50
N ILE A 40 11.72 13.77 20.16
CA ILE A 40 12.19 12.71 21.06
C ILE A 40 13.66 12.40 20.80
N GLN A 41 14.04 12.14 19.53
CA GLN A 41 15.42 11.84 19.19
C GLN A 41 16.30 13.10 19.05
N ARG A 42 15.67 14.27 18.92
CA ARG A 42 16.35 15.57 18.73
C ARG A 42 17.30 15.59 17.52
N HIS A 43 16.97 14.84 16.50
CA HIS A 43 17.68 14.80 15.23
C HIS A 43 16.91 15.57 14.14
N ARG A 44 17.65 16.07 13.14
CA ARG A 44 17.03 16.61 11.93
C ARG A 44 16.72 15.45 10.97
N PRO A 45 15.53 15.42 10.34
CA PRO A 45 15.26 14.45 9.31
C PRO A 45 16.32 14.53 8.20
N LYS A 46 16.95 13.40 7.87
CA LYS A 46 17.94 13.36 6.79
C LYS A 46 17.22 13.43 5.44
N VAL A 47 17.72 14.28 4.55
CA VAL A 47 17.30 14.26 3.14
C VAL A 47 17.79 12.94 2.52
N TRP A 48 16.93 12.28 1.77
CA TRP A 48 17.27 10.99 1.15
C TRP A 48 18.28 11.20 0.02
N PRO A 49 19.38 10.45 0.02
CA PRO A 49 20.37 10.56 -1.05
C PRO A 49 19.79 10.06 -2.37
N TRP A 50 20.23 10.66 -3.47
CA TRP A 50 19.98 10.12 -4.79
C TRP A 50 20.75 8.81 -4.98
N SER A 51 20.09 7.78 -5.54
CA SER A 51 20.71 6.50 -5.87
C SER A 51 20.20 5.99 -7.23
N ALA A 52 21.00 6.18 -8.26
CA ALA A 52 20.68 5.69 -9.60
C ALA A 52 20.56 4.15 -9.63
N LYS A 53 21.43 3.44 -8.91
CA LYS A 53 21.35 1.97 -8.79
C LYS A 53 20.07 1.54 -8.06
N GLY A 54 19.71 2.24 -6.99
CA GLY A 54 18.48 1.99 -6.27
C GLY A 54 17.26 2.23 -7.14
N LEU A 55 17.24 3.32 -7.89
CA LEU A 55 16.16 3.65 -8.81
C LEU A 55 16.01 2.58 -9.92
N LEU A 56 17.12 2.19 -10.55
CA LEU A 56 17.09 1.17 -11.60
C LEU A 56 16.57 -0.17 -11.07
N PHE A 57 17.05 -0.61 -9.89
CA PHE A 57 16.54 -1.82 -9.25
C PHE A 57 15.05 -1.71 -8.93
N GLY A 58 14.62 -0.56 -8.41
CA GLY A 58 13.21 -0.30 -8.11
C GLY A 58 12.33 -0.38 -9.35
N ILE A 59 12.75 0.21 -10.48
CA ILE A 59 12.04 0.11 -11.76
C ILE A 59 11.93 -1.34 -12.23
N ILE A 60 13.05 -2.07 -12.26
CA ILE A 60 13.06 -3.47 -12.72
C ILE A 60 12.17 -4.34 -11.85
N PHE A 61 12.31 -4.25 -10.53
CA PHE A 61 11.50 -5.03 -9.60
C PHE A 61 10.02 -4.64 -9.67
N GLY A 62 9.71 -3.34 -9.73
CA GLY A 62 8.34 -2.85 -9.84
C GLY A 62 7.66 -3.31 -11.13
N LEU A 63 8.34 -3.20 -12.28
CA LEU A 63 7.82 -3.70 -13.57
C LEU A 63 7.64 -5.22 -13.57
N PHE A 64 8.55 -5.96 -12.95
CA PHE A 64 8.45 -7.42 -12.82
C PHE A 64 7.20 -7.82 -12.02
N VAL A 65 7.00 -7.21 -10.85
CA VAL A 65 5.83 -7.49 -10.01
C VAL A 65 4.54 -7.04 -10.69
N ALA A 66 4.50 -5.82 -11.23
CA ALA A 66 3.35 -5.29 -11.97
C ALA A 66 3.00 -6.20 -13.16
N GLY A 67 4.00 -6.67 -13.91
CA GLY A 67 3.82 -7.61 -15.01
C GLY A 67 3.20 -8.93 -14.55
N ILE A 68 3.71 -9.53 -13.47
CA ILE A 68 3.11 -10.74 -12.87
C ILE A 68 1.65 -10.50 -12.49
N MET A 69 1.35 -9.38 -11.82
CA MET A 69 0.00 -9.06 -11.39
C MET A 69 -0.98 -8.90 -12.57
N LEU A 70 -0.57 -8.18 -13.61
CA LEU A 70 -1.39 -7.98 -14.81
C LEU A 70 -1.61 -9.27 -15.59
N LEU A 71 -0.59 -10.13 -15.70
CA LEU A 71 -0.69 -11.44 -16.32
C LEU A 71 -1.58 -12.38 -15.50
N ALA A 72 -1.38 -12.43 -14.18
CA ALA A 72 -2.21 -13.23 -13.29
C ALA A 72 -3.68 -12.78 -13.37
N TYR A 73 -3.93 -11.47 -13.37
CA TYR A 73 -5.28 -10.94 -13.57
C TYR A 73 -5.86 -11.35 -14.92
N ARG A 74 -5.12 -11.16 -16.01
CA ARG A 74 -5.60 -11.40 -17.37
C ARG A 74 -5.91 -12.86 -17.65
N PHE A 75 -5.11 -13.79 -17.12
CA PHE A 75 -5.18 -15.21 -17.48
C PHE A 75 -5.78 -16.09 -16.39
N VAL A 76 -5.85 -15.66 -15.14
CA VAL A 76 -6.29 -16.48 -14.01
C VAL A 76 -7.42 -15.81 -13.22
N LEU A 77 -7.22 -14.58 -12.74
CA LEU A 77 -8.13 -14.00 -11.75
C LEU A 77 -9.43 -13.49 -12.36
N ARG A 78 -9.38 -12.94 -13.56
CA ARG A 78 -10.53 -12.31 -14.22
C ARG A 78 -11.77 -13.22 -14.34
N SER A 79 -11.56 -14.52 -14.46
CA SER A 79 -12.63 -15.53 -14.57
C SER A 79 -12.83 -16.36 -13.31
N ALA A 80 -12.05 -16.14 -12.27
CA ALA A 80 -12.14 -16.92 -11.04
C ALA A 80 -13.37 -16.50 -10.21
N PRO A 81 -14.24 -17.42 -9.76
CA PRO A 81 -15.47 -17.08 -9.03
C PRO A 81 -15.25 -16.22 -7.79
N PHE A 82 -14.20 -16.51 -7.01
CA PHE A 82 -13.85 -15.74 -5.82
C PHE A 82 -13.45 -14.29 -6.14
N PHE A 83 -12.88 -14.07 -7.31
CA PHE A 83 -12.47 -12.75 -7.75
C PHE A 83 -13.66 -11.95 -8.31
N LEU A 84 -14.58 -12.60 -8.99
CA LEU A 84 -15.81 -11.97 -9.49
C LEU A 84 -16.69 -11.47 -8.34
N SER A 85 -16.79 -12.23 -7.26
CA SER A 85 -17.50 -11.78 -6.04
C SER A 85 -16.87 -10.51 -5.47
N ALA A 86 -15.55 -10.50 -5.26
CA ALA A 86 -14.85 -9.31 -4.77
C ALA A 86 -14.92 -8.11 -5.74
N ALA A 87 -14.95 -8.38 -7.06
CA ALA A 87 -15.11 -7.34 -8.07
C ALA A 87 -16.45 -6.60 -7.94
N ASN A 88 -17.54 -7.30 -7.61
CA ASN A 88 -18.84 -6.68 -7.38
C ASN A 88 -18.80 -5.78 -6.13
N GLU A 89 -18.21 -6.24 -5.03
CA GLU A 89 -18.04 -5.40 -3.82
C GLU A 89 -17.17 -4.16 -4.07
N ILE A 90 -16.14 -4.28 -4.92
CA ILE A 90 -15.30 -3.15 -5.34
C ILE A 90 -16.14 -2.13 -6.12
N ARG A 91 -16.99 -2.57 -7.05
CA ARG A 91 -17.87 -1.68 -7.82
C ARG A 91 -18.86 -0.96 -6.93
N GLU A 92 -19.56 -1.67 -6.05
CA GLU A 92 -20.51 -1.09 -5.11
C GLU A 92 -19.85 0.01 -4.25
N LYS A 93 -18.61 -0.21 -3.82
CA LYS A 93 -17.85 0.80 -3.07
C LYS A 93 -17.47 2.01 -3.91
N ILE A 94 -17.05 1.80 -5.17
CA ILE A 94 -16.71 2.88 -6.11
C ILE A 94 -17.95 3.76 -6.37
N ASP A 95 -19.11 3.13 -6.58
CA ASP A 95 -20.37 3.83 -6.80
C ASP A 95 -20.85 4.56 -5.55
N GLY A 96 -20.61 3.99 -4.37
CA GLY A 96 -21.04 4.56 -3.08
C GLY A 96 -20.22 5.77 -2.58
N ILE A 97 -19.06 6.06 -3.15
CA ILE A 97 -18.16 7.15 -2.73
C ILE A 97 -17.91 8.20 -3.81
N ASP A 98 -18.81 8.31 -4.79
CA ASP A 98 -18.77 9.32 -5.88
C ASP A 98 -17.46 9.31 -6.74
N ILE A 99 -16.72 8.21 -6.75
CA ILE A 99 -15.58 8.00 -7.66
C ILE A 99 -15.94 7.14 -8.89
N GLY A 100 -17.22 6.98 -9.17
CA GLY A 100 -17.76 6.22 -10.31
C GLY A 100 -17.47 6.83 -11.69
N SER A 101 -16.85 8.03 -11.76
CA SER A 101 -16.36 8.58 -13.01
C SER A 101 -14.98 8.00 -13.35
N PRO A 102 -14.75 7.52 -14.61
CA PRO A 102 -13.44 7.04 -15.07
C PRO A 102 -12.30 8.03 -14.82
N THR A 103 -12.56 9.32 -15.00
CA THR A 103 -11.56 10.40 -14.80
C THR A 103 -11.22 10.56 -13.32
N ILE A 104 -12.22 10.58 -12.44
CA ILE A 104 -11.99 10.70 -10.99
C ILE A 104 -11.25 9.45 -10.47
N PHE A 105 -11.66 8.26 -10.89
CA PHE A 105 -10.97 7.03 -10.53
C PHE A 105 -9.49 7.04 -10.97
N ALA A 106 -9.21 7.48 -12.20
CA ALA A 106 -7.85 7.61 -12.69
C ALA A 106 -7.03 8.62 -11.87
N ALA A 107 -7.63 9.78 -11.52
CA ALA A 107 -6.97 10.79 -10.67
C ALA A 107 -6.65 10.24 -9.27
N VAL A 108 -7.58 9.48 -8.67
CA VAL A 108 -7.36 8.77 -7.41
C VAL A 108 -6.22 7.75 -7.56
N GLY A 109 -6.20 6.98 -8.65
CA GLY A 109 -5.12 6.04 -8.95
C GLY A 109 -3.76 6.70 -9.05
N VAL A 110 -3.67 7.85 -9.74
CA VAL A 110 -2.43 8.65 -9.81
C VAL A 110 -2.00 9.14 -8.43
N PHE A 111 -2.94 9.65 -7.62
CA PHE A 111 -2.65 10.09 -6.26
C PHE A 111 -2.11 8.96 -5.38
N TYR A 112 -2.76 7.80 -5.39
CA TYR A 112 -2.31 6.65 -4.59
C TYR A 112 -0.96 6.14 -5.08
N SER A 113 -0.77 5.99 -6.37
CA SER A 113 0.49 5.50 -6.93
C SER A 113 1.66 6.46 -6.68
N LEU A 114 1.46 7.79 -6.75
CA LEU A 114 2.55 8.76 -6.59
C LEU A 114 2.74 9.21 -5.14
N ILE A 115 1.68 9.70 -4.52
CA ILE A 115 1.78 10.39 -3.23
C ILE A 115 1.61 9.43 -2.08
N HIS A 116 0.57 8.58 -2.11
CA HIS A 116 0.31 7.65 -1.01
C HIS A 116 1.43 6.61 -0.88
N SER A 117 1.90 6.03 -1.98
CA SER A 117 3.03 5.10 -1.96
C SER A 117 4.30 5.74 -1.39
N LEU A 118 4.58 7.03 -1.73
CA LEU A 118 5.72 7.74 -1.14
C LEU A 118 5.56 7.92 0.38
N LEU A 119 4.36 8.27 0.84
CA LEU A 119 4.07 8.41 2.26
C LEU A 119 4.18 7.09 3.01
N GLU A 120 3.80 5.98 2.37
CA GLU A 120 3.98 4.64 2.94
C GLU A 120 5.45 4.22 3.01
N GLU A 121 6.24 4.47 1.97
CA GLU A 121 7.68 4.21 2.02
C GLU A 121 8.38 5.08 3.06
N TYR A 122 7.99 6.36 3.16
CA TYR A 122 8.45 7.24 4.22
C TYR A 122 8.13 6.67 5.62
N TYR A 123 6.91 6.22 5.86
CA TYR A 123 6.51 5.67 7.15
C TYR A 123 7.18 4.32 7.43
N TRP A 124 7.10 3.37 6.49
CA TRP A 124 7.54 2.00 6.73
C TRP A 124 9.05 1.81 6.58
N ARG A 125 9.71 2.43 5.61
CA ARG A 125 11.15 2.23 5.36
C ARG A 125 12.00 3.25 6.11
N TRP A 126 11.69 4.53 5.95
CA TRP A 126 12.49 5.53 6.65
C TRP A 126 12.29 5.47 8.16
N PHE A 127 11.05 5.40 8.64
CA PHE A 127 10.78 5.46 10.07
C PHE A 127 10.77 4.06 10.71
N VAL A 128 9.80 3.18 10.41
CA VAL A 128 9.62 1.91 11.13
C VAL A 128 10.82 0.99 10.95
N PHE A 129 11.22 0.70 9.70
CA PHE A 129 12.42 -0.10 9.44
C PHE A 129 13.67 0.59 9.98
N GLY A 130 13.83 1.90 9.77
CA GLY A 130 14.95 2.68 10.29
C GLY A 130 15.10 2.51 11.80
N GLN A 131 14.02 2.72 12.57
CA GLN A 131 14.02 2.56 14.03
C GLN A 131 14.33 1.12 14.48
N LEU A 132 13.82 0.12 13.76
CA LEU A 132 14.10 -1.29 14.05
C LEU A 132 15.54 -1.67 13.74
N SER A 133 16.11 -1.16 12.63
CA SER A 133 17.47 -1.48 12.22
C SER A 133 18.54 -0.93 13.16
N GLU A 134 18.23 0.14 13.91
CA GLU A 134 19.11 0.66 14.95
C GLU A 134 19.11 -0.18 16.24
N ARG A 135 18.06 -0.99 16.48
CA ARG A 135 17.84 -1.71 17.73
C ARG A 135 17.88 -3.23 17.60
N THR A 136 17.85 -3.75 16.39
CA THR A 136 17.79 -5.18 16.13
C THR A 136 18.71 -5.58 14.99
N SER A 137 18.85 -6.89 14.73
CA SER A 137 19.58 -7.34 13.53
C SER A 137 18.82 -6.99 12.25
N LEU A 138 19.54 -6.82 11.14
CA LEU A 138 18.97 -6.48 9.83
C LEU A 138 17.79 -7.38 9.45
N ILE A 139 17.95 -8.69 9.63
CA ILE A 139 16.91 -9.68 9.29
C ILE A 139 15.64 -9.43 10.13
N LYS A 140 15.80 -9.23 11.43
CA LYS A 140 14.66 -8.92 12.32
C LYS A 140 13.98 -7.61 11.93
N ALA A 141 14.75 -6.57 11.62
CA ALA A 141 14.21 -5.28 11.18
C ALA A 141 13.39 -5.42 9.89
N ILE A 142 13.92 -6.15 8.88
CA ILE A 142 13.20 -6.44 7.64
C ILE A 142 11.92 -7.21 7.92
N VAL A 143 12.00 -8.31 8.66
CA VAL A 143 10.83 -9.17 8.92
C VAL A 143 9.75 -8.41 9.68
N PHE A 144 10.08 -7.75 10.80
CA PHE A 144 9.06 -7.08 11.61
C PHE A 144 8.43 -5.86 10.90
N SER A 145 9.23 -5.08 10.16
CA SER A 145 8.66 -3.97 9.38
C SER A 145 7.76 -4.46 8.26
N SER A 146 8.11 -5.57 7.59
CA SER A 146 7.31 -6.16 6.52
C SER A 146 6.04 -6.82 7.03
N LEU A 147 6.09 -7.49 8.17
CA LEU A 147 4.91 -8.05 8.82
C LEU A 147 3.95 -6.95 9.32
N GLY A 148 4.48 -5.84 9.85
CA GLY A 148 3.68 -4.68 10.19
C GLY A 148 2.99 -4.07 8.96
N PHE A 149 3.71 -3.96 7.84
CA PHE A 149 3.17 -3.52 6.56
C PHE A 149 2.11 -4.47 6.03
N MET A 150 2.37 -5.78 6.08
CA MET A 150 1.39 -6.81 5.74
C MET A 150 0.11 -6.73 6.58
N ALA A 151 0.25 -6.56 7.89
CA ALA A 151 -0.89 -6.58 8.81
C ALA A 151 -1.96 -5.52 8.46
N HIS A 152 -1.55 -4.35 8.03
CA HIS A 152 -2.50 -3.34 7.58
C HIS A 152 -3.17 -3.72 6.25
N HIS A 153 -2.48 -4.42 5.36
CA HIS A 153 -3.05 -4.92 4.10
C HIS A 153 -3.99 -6.10 4.32
N VAL A 154 -3.75 -6.96 5.32
CA VAL A 154 -4.71 -8.00 5.72
C VAL A 154 -6.07 -7.37 6.04
N LEU A 155 -6.08 -6.22 6.74
CA LEU A 155 -7.34 -5.52 7.04
C LEU A 155 -8.02 -5.00 5.77
N VAL A 156 -7.27 -4.43 4.84
CA VAL A 156 -7.83 -3.91 3.59
C VAL A 156 -8.31 -5.05 2.69
N ILE A 157 -7.46 -6.04 2.41
CA ILE A 157 -7.78 -7.16 1.52
C ILE A 157 -8.89 -8.03 2.10
N GLY A 158 -8.87 -8.26 3.42
CA GLY A 158 -9.87 -9.04 4.13
C GLY A 158 -11.29 -8.47 4.05
N THR A 159 -11.45 -7.16 3.84
CA THR A 159 -12.77 -6.56 3.63
C THR A 159 -13.40 -6.92 2.29
N TYR A 160 -12.59 -7.32 1.29
CA TYR A 160 -13.08 -7.70 -0.05
C TYR A 160 -13.14 -9.21 -0.26
N PHE A 161 -12.21 -9.96 0.33
CA PHE A 161 -12.08 -11.41 0.11
C PHE A 161 -12.45 -12.25 1.35
N GLY A 162 -12.77 -11.59 2.46
CA GLY A 162 -12.99 -12.24 3.75
C GLY A 162 -11.70 -12.52 4.52
N PHE A 163 -11.70 -12.29 5.84
CA PHE A 163 -10.49 -12.40 6.69
C PHE A 163 -9.96 -13.84 6.81
N LEU A 164 -10.81 -14.84 6.67
CA LEU A 164 -10.43 -16.27 6.73
C LEU A 164 -10.11 -16.84 5.34
N SER A 165 -10.25 -16.07 4.27
CA SER A 165 -9.97 -16.52 2.91
C SER A 165 -8.48 -16.77 2.70
N PRO A 166 -8.08 -17.92 2.13
CA PRO A 166 -6.69 -18.16 1.74
C PRO A 166 -6.14 -17.09 0.78
N ILE A 167 -7.00 -16.48 -0.03
CA ILE A 167 -6.63 -15.42 -0.98
C ILE A 167 -6.18 -14.15 -0.24
N THR A 168 -6.87 -13.76 0.83
CA THR A 168 -6.47 -12.64 1.68
C THR A 168 -5.05 -12.83 2.19
N TRP A 169 -4.74 -14.01 2.68
CA TRP A 169 -3.40 -14.32 3.19
C TRP A 169 -2.36 -14.41 2.08
N LEU A 170 -2.70 -15.02 0.93
CA LEU A 170 -1.80 -15.11 -0.23
C LEU A 170 -1.38 -13.72 -0.72
N PHE A 171 -2.34 -12.82 -0.94
CA PHE A 171 -2.03 -11.46 -1.39
C PHE A 171 -1.28 -10.66 -0.33
N SER A 172 -1.66 -10.80 0.94
CA SER A 172 -0.96 -10.14 2.05
C SER A 172 0.48 -10.63 2.20
N PHE A 173 0.76 -11.92 2.00
CA PHE A 173 2.14 -12.43 1.96
C PHE A 173 2.92 -11.85 0.77
N GLY A 174 2.30 -11.67 -0.39
CA GLY A 174 2.90 -10.95 -1.51
C GLY A 174 3.33 -9.53 -1.10
N VAL A 175 2.48 -8.81 -0.37
CA VAL A 175 2.81 -7.49 0.20
C VAL A 175 3.98 -7.57 1.19
N ALA A 176 4.03 -8.60 2.05
CA ALA A 176 5.15 -8.79 2.98
C ALA A 176 6.47 -9.01 2.23
N ILE A 177 6.46 -9.81 1.15
CA ILE A 177 7.64 -10.05 0.32
C ILE A 177 8.11 -8.75 -0.35
N GLY A 178 7.20 -8.01 -0.97
CA GLY A 178 7.49 -6.68 -1.53
C GLY A 178 8.08 -5.74 -0.48
N GLY A 179 7.44 -5.69 0.71
CA GLY A 179 7.92 -4.93 1.86
C GLY A 179 9.34 -5.27 2.28
N GLY A 180 9.68 -6.56 2.27
CA GLY A 180 11.02 -7.05 2.58
C GLY A 180 12.07 -6.62 1.56
N VAL A 181 11.75 -6.71 0.27
CA VAL A 181 12.62 -6.24 -0.82
C VAL A 181 12.85 -4.73 -0.72
N TRP A 182 11.80 -3.94 -0.48
CA TRP A 182 11.90 -2.48 -0.34
C TRP A 182 12.71 -2.07 0.90
N ALA A 183 12.53 -2.77 2.05
CA ALA A 183 13.34 -2.54 3.25
C ALA A 183 14.82 -2.87 3.02
N TRP A 184 15.10 -3.98 2.34
CA TRP A 184 16.46 -4.36 1.95
C TRP A 184 17.08 -3.33 0.98
N LEU A 185 16.33 -2.90 -0.03
CA LEU A 185 16.78 -1.91 -1.01
C LEU A 185 17.08 -0.56 -0.33
N TYR A 186 16.21 -0.13 0.58
CA TYR A 186 16.43 1.06 1.40
C TYR A 186 17.69 0.93 2.25
N HIS A 187 17.89 -0.21 2.91
CA HIS A 187 19.11 -0.49 3.68
C HIS A 187 20.38 -0.38 2.83
N ARG A 188 20.35 -0.90 1.61
CA ARG A 188 21.53 -0.93 0.70
C ARG A 188 21.86 0.44 0.10
N THR A 189 20.89 1.31 -0.04
CA THR A 189 21.06 2.58 -0.78
C THR A 189 20.90 3.83 0.08
N GLY A 190 20.28 3.73 1.24
CA GLY A 190 19.86 4.87 2.06
C GLY A 190 18.79 5.76 1.40
N SER A 191 18.31 5.38 0.19
CA SER A 191 17.42 6.17 -0.65
C SER A 191 16.03 5.56 -0.69
N LEU A 192 14.99 6.38 -0.57
CA LEU A 192 13.60 5.95 -0.79
C LEU A 192 13.22 5.86 -2.26
N LEU A 193 14.02 6.40 -3.18
CA LEU A 193 13.67 6.46 -4.61
C LEU A 193 13.39 5.08 -5.22
N GLY A 194 14.23 4.09 -4.92
CA GLY A 194 14.04 2.73 -5.42
C GLY A 194 12.80 2.04 -4.87
N PRO A 195 12.63 1.94 -3.54
CA PRO A 195 11.40 1.43 -2.92
C PRO A 195 10.15 2.15 -3.42
N TRP A 196 10.15 3.48 -3.41
CA TRP A 196 9.01 4.27 -3.88
C TRP A 196 8.67 4.03 -5.35
N THR A 197 9.66 4.08 -6.25
CA THR A 197 9.40 3.85 -7.69
C THR A 197 8.84 2.44 -7.93
N SER A 198 9.35 1.45 -7.23
CA SER A 198 8.81 0.08 -7.29
C SER A 198 7.38 0.00 -6.78
N HIS A 199 7.09 0.59 -5.62
CA HIS A 199 5.76 0.62 -5.02
C HIS A 199 4.76 1.37 -5.92
N LEU A 200 5.14 2.52 -6.46
CA LEU A 200 4.36 3.28 -7.44
C LEU A 200 3.92 2.41 -8.64
N LEU A 201 4.84 1.63 -9.20
CA LEU A 201 4.53 0.75 -10.34
C LEU A 201 3.57 -0.39 -9.96
N VAL A 202 3.70 -0.93 -8.75
CA VAL A 202 2.80 -1.96 -8.22
C VAL A 202 1.40 -1.36 -8.01
N ASP A 203 1.30 -0.20 -7.37
CA ASP A 203 0.01 0.49 -7.17
C ASP A 203 -0.64 0.87 -8.50
N ALA A 204 0.14 1.36 -9.46
CA ALA A 204 -0.36 1.67 -10.81
C ALA A 204 -0.98 0.41 -11.48
N ALA A 205 -0.37 -0.76 -11.30
CA ALA A 205 -0.95 -2.03 -11.79
C ALA A 205 -2.24 -2.41 -11.05
N ILE A 206 -2.32 -2.19 -9.72
CA ILE A 206 -3.54 -2.41 -8.94
C ILE A 206 -4.67 -1.50 -9.45
N PHE A 207 -4.39 -0.20 -9.65
CA PHE A 207 -5.39 0.73 -10.16
C PHE A 207 -5.77 0.47 -11.61
N ALA A 208 -4.86 -0.02 -12.46
CA ALA A 208 -5.18 -0.46 -13.81
C ALA A 208 -6.13 -1.67 -13.81
N ILE A 209 -5.92 -2.64 -12.91
CA ILE A 209 -6.84 -3.77 -12.71
C ILE A 209 -8.18 -3.26 -12.17
N GLY A 210 -8.17 -2.39 -11.17
CA GLY A 210 -9.37 -1.78 -10.60
C GLY A 210 -10.19 -1.01 -11.65
N TYR A 211 -9.53 -0.29 -12.56
CA TYR A 211 -10.18 0.41 -13.67
C TYR A 211 -10.89 -0.56 -14.63
N GLN A 212 -10.24 -1.66 -14.97
CA GLN A 212 -10.87 -2.69 -15.81
C GLN A 212 -12.10 -3.31 -15.11
N ILE A 213 -12.00 -3.59 -13.82
CA ILE A 213 -13.11 -4.10 -13.02
C ILE A 213 -14.27 -3.11 -13.02
N ALA A 214 -14.01 -1.84 -12.75
CA ALA A 214 -15.03 -0.83 -12.57
C ALA A 214 -15.74 -0.44 -13.89
N PHE A 215 -15.00 -0.35 -15.01
CA PHE A 215 -15.50 0.32 -16.22
C PHE A 215 -15.45 -0.52 -17.50
N GLN A 216 -14.79 -1.67 -17.53
CA GLN A 216 -14.57 -2.43 -18.77
C GLN A 216 -15.17 -3.85 -18.77
N ILE A 217 -15.52 -4.39 -17.60
CA ILE A 217 -16.19 -5.69 -17.54
C ILE A 217 -17.70 -5.43 -17.53
N PRO A 218 -18.47 -6.02 -18.48
CA PRO A 218 -19.93 -5.91 -18.47
C PRO A 218 -20.50 -6.43 -17.14
N THR A 219 -21.47 -5.70 -16.60
CA THR A 219 -22.32 -6.20 -15.52
C THR A 219 -23.28 -7.22 -16.12
N ASN A 220 -23.23 -8.47 -15.67
CA ASN A 220 -24.25 -9.47 -15.98
C ASN A 220 -25.53 -9.19 -15.21
#